data_cb0e729672f090b917194234e6d9d307
#
_entry.id   cb0e729672f090b917194234e6d9d307
#
_cell.length_a   1.000
_cell.length_b   1.000
_cell.length_c   1.000
_cell.angle_alpha   90.00
_cell.angle_beta   90.00
_cell.angle_gamma   90.00
#
_symmetry.space_group_name_H-M   'P 1'
#
loop_
_entity.id
_entity.type
_entity.pdbx_description
1 polymer ?
#
loop_
_entity_poly.entity_id
_entity_poly.type
_entity_poly.pdbx_seq_one_letter_code
_entity_poly.pdbx_strand_id
1 'polypeptide(L)'
;MADPDPLFLENVSLTLPSPAGPVEILRGLDVRVGSGERVALVGPSGSGKSSLIAVAAGLERPSGGRVLLFGQDLAKVDEDGRARLRRGRVSLVFQSFHLLPNMTAAENVAAPLEIAGRRDATAVAKDWLERVGLSARGHHYPHQLSGGEQQRVALARALAPRPALLFADEPTGNLDAANAALVAELMFDLVAMTGAALVLVTHDEALAARADRAVRLRDGRVAA
;
A
#
# COMPACT_ATOMS: atom_id res chain seq x y z
N MET A 1 11.97 -14.18 20.54
CA MET A 1 11.19 -14.77 19.43
C MET A 1 11.20 -13.73 18.33
N ALA A 2 11.49 -14.11 17.07
CA ALA A 2 11.38 -13.19 15.95
C ALA A 2 9.91 -12.77 15.80
N ASP A 3 9.68 -11.48 15.53
CA ASP A 3 8.34 -11.01 15.20
C ASP A 3 7.80 -11.76 13.98
N PRO A 4 6.50 -12.13 13.97
CA PRO A 4 5.92 -12.81 12.82
C PRO A 4 5.99 -11.92 11.57
N ASP A 5 6.15 -12.55 10.41
CA ASP A 5 6.14 -11.81 9.15
C ASP A 5 4.91 -10.91 9.03
N PRO A 6 5.08 -9.69 8.51
CA PRO A 6 3.97 -8.79 8.27
C PRO A 6 2.88 -9.38 7.39
N LEU A 7 3.26 -10.20 6.38
CA LEU A 7 2.31 -10.83 5.46
C LEU A 7 2.74 -12.24 5.09
N PHE A 8 1.78 -13.17 5.15
CA PHE A 8 1.92 -14.51 4.59
C PHE A 8 0.61 -14.95 3.92
N LEU A 9 0.67 -15.22 2.64
CA LEU A 9 -0.39 -15.78 1.81
C LEU A 9 -0.06 -17.25 1.56
N GLU A 10 -1.01 -18.14 1.86
CA GLU A 10 -0.86 -19.59 1.69
C GLU A 10 -1.99 -20.11 0.81
N ASN A 11 -1.65 -20.56 -0.40
CA ASN A 11 -2.57 -21.12 -1.41
C ASN A 11 -3.80 -20.22 -1.66
N VAL A 12 -3.60 -18.90 -1.73
CA VAL A 12 -4.69 -17.93 -1.79
C VAL A 12 -5.33 -17.91 -3.17
N SER A 13 -6.65 -18.04 -3.20
CA SER A 13 -7.48 -17.93 -4.40
C SER A 13 -8.56 -16.88 -4.23
N LEU A 14 -8.93 -16.21 -5.32
CA LEU A 14 -10.03 -15.24 -5.36
C LEU A 14 -10.87 -15.46 -6.61
N THR A 15 -12.16 -15.69 -6.43
CA THR A 15 -13.16 -15.76 -7.48
C THR A 15 -14.19 -14.67 -7.24
N LEU A 16 -14.42 -13.83 -8.23
CA LEU A 16 -15.41 -12.76 -8.18
C LEU A 16 -16.57 -13.03 -9.13
N PRO A 17 -17.81 -12.64 -8.76
CA PRO A 17 -18.95 -12.74 -9.64
C PRO A 17 -18.81 -11.76 -10.82
N SER A 18 -19.20 -12.21 -12.02
CA SER A 18 -19.34 -11.33 -13.18
C SER A 18 -20.64 -11.67 -13.94
N PRO A 19 -21.15 -10.77 -14.80
CA PRO A 19 -22.33 -11.05 -15.62
C PRO A 19 -22.22 -12.31 -16.50
N ALA A 20 -20.98 -12.68 -16.87
CA ALA A 20 -20.69 -13.86 -17.69
C ALA A 20 -20.43 -15.15 -16.87
N GLY A 21 -20.59 -15.08 -15.53
CA GLY A 21 -20.27 -16.15 -14.60
C GLY A 21 -19.08 -15.82 -13.70
N PRO A 22 -18.75 -16.67 -12.73
CA PRO A 22 -17.66 -16.44 -11.80
C PRO A 22 -16.31 -16.41 -12.55
N VAL A 23 -15.47 -15.42 -12.22
CA VAL A 23 -14.13 -15.25 -12.77
C VAL A 23 -13.11 -15.49 -11.67
N GLU A 24 -12.22 -16.46 -11.87
CA GLU A 24 -11.12 -16.74 -10.97
C GLU A 24 -9.96 -15.78 -11.25
N ILE A 25 -9.76 -14.85 -10.31
CA ILE A 25 -8.75 -13.77 -10.40
C ILE A 25 -7.40 -14.21 -9.85
N LEU A 26 -7.40 -14.91 -8.68
CA LEU A 26 -6.20 -15.44 -8.03
C LEU A 26 -6.34 -16.95 -7.90
N ARG A 27 -5.23 -17.67 -8.11
CA ARG A 27 -5.24 -19.13 -8.31
C ARG A 27 -4.14 -19.82 -7.51
N GLY A 28 -4.37 -19.99 -6.19
CA GLY A 28 -3.45 -20.71 -5.33
C GLY A 28 -2.09 -20.01 -5.17
N LEU A 29 -2.10 -18.75 -4.74
CA LEU A 29 -0.90 -17.94 -4.60
C LEU A 29 -0.24 -18.14 -3.24
N ASP A 30 1.08 -18.32 -3.26
CA ASP A 30 1.93 -18.31 -2.07
C ASP A 30 2.85 -17.09 -2.15
N VAL A 31 2.73 -16.17 -1.18
CA VAL A 31 3.58 -14.97 -1.07
C VAL A 31 3.87 -14.72 0.40
N ARG A 32 5.14 -14.50 0.73
CA ARG A 32 5.58 -14.12 2.05
C ARG A 32 6.31 -12.81 1.97
N VAL A 33 6.13 -11.94 2.97
CA VAL A 33 6.85 -10.66 3.08
C VAL A 33 7.39 -10.56 4.50
N GLY A 34 8.70 -10.50 4.62
CA GLY A 34 9.42 -10.35 5.89
C GLY A 34 9.39 -8.92 6.41
N SER A 35 9.72 -8.73 7.68
CA SER A 35 9.84 -7.38 8.28
C SER A 35 10.92 -6.56 7.58
N GLY A 36 10.56 -5.35 7.13
CA GLY A 36 11.44 -4.45 6.39
C GLY A 36 11.78 -4.90 4.96
N GLU A 37 11.25 -6.05 4.52
CA GLU A 37 11.47 -6.55 3.16
C GLU A 37 10.69 -5.73 2.13
N ARG A 38 11.30 -5.47 0.97
CA ARG A 38 10.68 -4.80 -0.16
C ARG A 38 10.44 -5.82 -1.27
N VAL A 39 9.18 -6.07 -1.58
CA VAL A 39 8.76 -7.05 -2.59
C VAL A 39 8.05 -6.33 -3.73
N ALA A 40 8.55 -6.46 -4.95
CA ALA A 40 7.85 -5.98 -6.14
C ALA A 40 6.90 -7.06 -6.68
N LEU A 41 5.64 -6.70 -6.92
CA LEU A 41 4.67 -7.50 -7.66
C LEU A 41 4.61 -7.00 -9.10
N VAL A 42 5.13 -7.77 -10.03
CA VAL A 42 5.18 -7.40 -11.46
C VAL A 42 4.30 -8.33 -12.29
N GLY A 43 3.80 -7.83 -13.41
CA GLY A 43 3.00 -8.62 -14.34
C GLY A 43 2.12 -7.75 -15.24
N PRO A 44 1.54 -8.31 -16.30
CA PRO A 44 0.70 -7.56 -17.23
C PRO A 44 -0.56 -7.00 -16.54
N SER A 45 -1.21 -6.03 -17.19
CA SER A 45 -2.51 -5.55 -16.74
C SER A 45 -3.51 -6.70 -16.68
N GLY A 46 -4.37 -6.72 -15.66
CA GLY A 46 -5.35 -7.80 -15.47
C GLY A 46 -4.79 -9.09 -14.85
N SER A 47 -3.50 -9.17 -14.51
CA SER A 47 -2.92 -10.39 -13.90
C SER A 47 -3.34 -10.63 -12.43
N GLY A 48 -4.11 -9.72 -11.81
CA GLY A 48 -4.63 -9.88 -10.45
C GLY A 48 -3.86 -9.10 -9.36
N LYS A 49 -2.90 -8.22 -9.72
CA LYS A 49 -2.04 -7.52 -8.75
C LYS A 49 -2.81 -6.69 -7.73
N SER A 50 -3.72 -5.82 -8.17
CA SER A 50 -4.54 -4.99 -7.26
C SER A 50 -5.50 -5.84 -6.43
N SER A 51 -6.03 -6.94 -7.00
CA SER A 51 -6.85 -7.89 -6.24
C SER A 51 -6.03 -8.62 -5.17
N LEU A 52 -4.77 -8.94 -5.49
CA LEU A 52 -3.85 -9.52 -4.51
C LEU A 52 -3.61 -8.54 -3.35
N ILE A 53 -3.37 -7.24 -3.63
CA ILE A 53 -3.25 -6.21 -2.58
C ILE A 53 -4.53 -6.16 -1.75
N ALA A 54 -5.72 -6.13 -2.37
CA ALA A 54 -6.98 -6.06 -1.65
C ALA A 54 -7.16 -7.24 -0.68
N VAL A 55 -6.83 -8.46 -1.13
CA VAL A 55 -6.88 -9.66 -0.30
C VAL A 55 -5.80 -9.63 0.78
N ALA A 56 -4.56 -9.28 0.43
CA ALA A 56 -3.43 -9.22 1.35
C ALA A 56 -3.61 -8.17 2.45
N ALA A 57 -4.21 -7.02 2.10
CA ALA A 57 -4.56 -5.98 3.07
C ALA A 57 -5.82 -6.32 3.88
N GLY A 58 -6.52 -7.44 3.60
CA GLY A 58 -7.76 -7.83 4.26
C GLY A 58 -8.94 -6.91 3.94
N LEU A 59 -8.93 -6.23 2.79
CA LEU A 59 -10.04 -5.44 2.25
C LEU A 59 -11.03 -6.33 1.49
N GLU A 60 -10.52 -7.43 0.90
CA GLU A 60 -11.33 -8.44 0.21
C GLU A 60 -11.11 -9.80 0.88
N ARG A 61 -12.13 -10.65 0.89
CA ARG A 61 -12.03 -12.01 1.41
C ARG A 61 -11.55 -12.96 0.33
N PRO A 62 -10.52 -13.78 0.57
CA PRO A 62 -10.14 -14.82 -0.36
C PRO A 62 -11.27 -15.85 -0.49
N SER A 63 -11.43 -16.44 -1.68
CA SER A 63 -12.35 -17.55 -1.91
C SER A 63 -11.77 -18.90 -1.42
N GLY A 64 -10.46 -18.96 -1.24
CA GLY A 64 -9.73 -20.13 -0.72
C GLY A 64 -8.35 -19.77 -0.22
N GLY A 65 -7.71 -20.69 0.51
CA GLY A 65 -6.42 -20.48 1.12
C GLY A 65 -6.47 -19.66 2.40
N ARG A 66 -5.32 -19.15 2.85
CA ARG A 66 -5.17 -18.42 4.11
C ARG A 66 -4.37 -17.14 3.92
N VAL A 67 -4.79 -16.08 4.60
CA VAL A 67 -4.06 -14.81 4.69
C VAL A 67 -3.72 -14.57 6.16
N LEU A 68 -2.43 -14.54 6.46
CA LEU A 68 -1.95 -14.15 7.78
C LEU A 68 -1.34 -12.75 7.69
N LEU A 69 -1.88 -11.85 8.50
CA LEU A 69 -1.38 -10.50 8.67
C LEU A 69 -0.83 -10.38 10.09
N PHE A 70 0.49 -10.16 10.22
CA PHE A 70 1.19 -10.17 11.50
C PHE A 70 0.94 -11.44 12.32
N GLY A 71 0.91 -12.60 11.65
CA GLY A 71 0.64 -13.91 12.26
C GLY A 71 -0.84 -14.20 12.57
N GLN A 72 -1.75 -13.23 12.38
CA GLN A 72 -3.18 -13.43 12.59
C GLN A 72 -3.89 -13.85 11.30
N ASP A 73 -4.61 -14.96 11.36
CA ASP A 73 -5.41 -15.47 10.24
C ASP A 73 -6.68 -14.60 10.06
N LEU A 74 -6.75 -13.91 8.92
CA LEU A 74 -7.86 -12.99 8.62
C LEU A 74 -9.22 -13.69 8.47
N ALA A 75 -9.24 -15.00 8.21
CA ALA A 75 -10.49 -15.77 8.17
C ALA A 75 -11.13 -15.92 9.56
N LYS A 76 -10.32 -15.84 10.63
CA LYS A 76 -10.76 -15.99 12.02
C LYS A 76 -11.15 -14.67 12.68
N VAL A 77 -11.09 -13.57 11.93
CA VAL A 77 -11.36 -12.22 12.44
C VAL A 77 -12.56 -11.63 11.69
N ASP A 78 -13.47 -11.01 12.42
CA ASP A 78 -14.59 -10.26 11.84
C ASP A 78 -14.10 -8.97 11.15
N GLU A 79 -15.01 -8.22 10.52
CA GLU A 79 -14.67 -7.00 9.77
C GLU A 79 -14.05 -5.95 10.69
N ASP A 80 -14.62 -5.74 11.86
CA ASP A 80 -14.10 -4.79 12.85
C ASP A 80 -12.72 -5.20 13.37
N GLY A 81 -12.50 -6.50 13.57
CA GLY A 81 -11.21 -7.07 13.95
C GLY A 81 -10.15 -6.84 12.88
N ARG A 82 -10.49 -7.06 11.59
CA ARG A 82 -9.60 -6.76 10.46
C ARG A 82 -9.29 -5.27 10.38
N ALA A 83 -10.27 -4.39 10.55
CA ALA A 83 -10.06 -2.95 10.59
C ALA A 83 -9.12 -2.54 11.75
N ARG A 84 -9.32 -3.12 12.95
CA ARG A 84 -8.41 -2.90 14.10
C ARG A 84 -7.00 -3.40 13.84
N LEU A 85 -6.86 -4.56 13.17
CA LEU A 85 -5.56 -5.14 12.84
C LEU A 85 -4.78 -4.27 11.84
N ARG A 86 -5.46 -3.64 10.89
CA ARG A 86 -4.86 -2.71 9.92
C ARG A 86 -4.48 -1.38 10.53
N ARG A 87 -5.28 -0.88 11.49
CA ARG A 87 -5.14 0.48 12.05
C ARG A 87 -3.72 0.76 12.53
N GLY A 88 -3.06 1.75 11.90
CA GLY A 88 -1.70 2.18 12.21
C GLY A 88 -0.59 1.20 11.86
N ARG A 89 -0.91 -0.01 11.37
CA ARG A 89 0.06 -1.07 11.04
C ARG A 89 0.16 -1.36 9.56
N VAL A 90 -0.92 -1.14 8.81
CA VAL A 90 -0.99 -1.31 7.35
C VAL A 90 -1.39 -0.01 6.72
N SER A 91 -0.68 0.40 5.68
CA SER A 91 -1.01 1.57 4.87
C SER A 91 -1.03 1.22 3.38
N LEU A 92 -1.79 2.01 2.61
CA LEU A 92 -1.91 1.84 1.16
C LEU A 92 -1.66 3.18 0.47
N VAL A 93 -0.92 3.11 -0.63
CA VAL A 93 -0.73 4.20 -1.60
C VAL A 93 -1.24 3.71 -2.94
N PHE A 94 -2.05 4.51 -3.61
CA PHE A 94 -2.69 4.17 -4.87
C PHE A 94 -2.21 5.08 -6.00
N GLN A 95 -2.37 4.62 -7.22
CA GLN A 95 -2.11 5.39 -8.44
C GLN A 95 -2.93 6.68 -8.52
N SER A 96 -4.19 6.67 -8.04
CA SER A 96 -5.11 7.81 -8.07
C SER A 96 -5.07 8.65 -6.79
N PHE A 97 -3.99 8.60 -6.01
CA PHE A 97 -3.72 9.36 -4.77
C PHE A 97 -4.75 9.12 -3.65
N HIS A 98 -6.02 9.06 -3.95
CA HIS A 98 -7.17 8.91 -3.04
C HIS A 98 -7.10 9.87 -1.84
N LEU A 99 -6.73 11.12 -2.09
CA LEU A 99 -6.81 12.17 -1.08
C LEU A 99 -8.27 12.52 -0.82
N LEU A 100 -8.57 12.88 0.42
CA LEU A 100 -9.89 13.35 0.82
C LEU A 100 -10.08 14.76 0.26
N PRO A 101 -10.99 14.99 -0.69
CA PRO A 101 -11.06 16.23 -1.47
C PRO A 101 -11.46 17.46 -0.64
N ASN A 102 -12.18 17.22 0.47
CA ASN A 102 -12.66 18.27 1.39
C ASN A 102 -11.69 18.53 2.55
N MET A 103 -10.51 17.93 2.52
CA MET A 103 -9.45 18.13 3.51
C MET A 103 -8.23 18.73 2.85
N THR A 104 -7.55 19.62 3.55
CA THR A 104 -6.23 20.14 3.15
C THR A 104 -5.17 19.04 3.12
N ALA A 105 -3.99 19.32 2.58
CA ALA A 105 -2.86 18.41 2.61
C ALA A 105 -2.48 18.01 4.05
N ALA A 106 -2.46 18.98 4.98
CA ALA A 106 -2.15 18.70 6.38
C ALA A 106 -3.21 17.81 7.05
N GLU A 107 -4.49 18.08 6.83
CA GLU A 107 -5.59 17.27 7.35
C GLU A 107 -5.60 15.85 6.74
N ASN A 108 -5.29 15.70 5.44
CA ASN A 108 -5.13 14.39 4.83
C ASN A 108 -4.05 13.56 5.52
N VAL A 109 -2.92 14.16 5.86
CA VAL A 109 -1.81 13.47 6.57
C VAL A 109 -2.17 13.21 8.03
N ALA A 110 -2.89 14.12 8.69
CA ALA A 110 -3.32 13.98 10.08
C ALA A 110 -4.41 12.90 10.28
N ALA A 111 -5.31 12.73 9.32
CA ALA A 111 -6.49 11.88 9.44
C ALA A 111 -6.20 10.44 9.96
N PRO A 112 -5.25 9.66 9.43
CA PRO A 112 -4.98 8.33 9.95
C PRO A 112 -4.40 8.34 11.38
N LEU A 113 -3.71 9.40 11.76
CA LEU A 113 -3.17 9.58 13.10
C LEU A 113 -4.29 9.89 14.12
N GLU A 114 -5.25 10.72 13.72
CA GLU A 114 -6.44 11.05 14.52
C GLU A 114 -7.32 9.81 14.72
N ILE A 115 -7.56 9.03 13.65
CA ILE A 115 -8.27 7.73 13.73
C ILE A 115 -7.57 6.76 14.68
N ALA A 116 -6.23 6.82 14.75
CA ALA A 116 -5.44 6.05 15.70
C ALA A 116 -5.42 6.64 17.12
N GLY A 117 -6.10 7.78 17.37
CA GLY A 117 -6.22 8.44 18.68
C GLY A 117 -4.99 9.25 19.09
N ARG A 118 -4.12 9.62 18.15
CA ARG A 118 -2.90 10.40 18.45
C ARG A 118 -3.24 11.86 18.69
N ARG A 119 -2.82 12.40 19.85
CA ARG A 119 -3.03 13.80 20.20
C ARG A 119 -2.08 14.77 19.49
N ASP A 120 -0.97 14.27 18.96
CA ASP A 120 0.07 15.02 18.25
C ASP A 120 -0.10 14.97 16.72
N ALA A 121 -1.27 14.52 16.22
CA ALA A 121 -1.54 14.28 14.79
C ALA A 121 -1.15 15.49 13.91
N THR A 122 -1.56 16.69 14.28
CA THR A 122 -1.26 17.92 13.53
C THR A 122 0.23 18.23 13.47
N ALA A 123 0.95 18.06 14.58
CA ALA A 123 2.40 18.32 14.61
C ALA A 123 3.14 17.29 13.73
N VAL A 124 2.78 16.02 13.85
CA VAL A 124 3.34 14.93 13.02
C VAL A 124 3.03 15.15 11.54
N ALA A 125 1.81 15.56 11.21
CA ALA A 125 1.44 15.86 9.82
C ALA A 125 2.31 16.98 9.23
N LYS A 126 2.59 18.04 9.99
CA LYS A 126 3.50 19.12 9.57
C LYS A 126 4.91 18.61 9.30
N ASP A 127 5.47 17.80 10.19
CA ASP A 127 6.81 17.21 10.02
C ASP A 127 6.87 16.32 8.76
N TRP A 128 5.82 15.53 8.50
CA TRP A 128 5.76 14.69 7.31
C TRP A 128 5.62 15.49 6.02
N LEU A 129 4.86 16.60 6.02
CA LEU A 129 4.80 17.51 4.87
C LEU A 129 6.15 18.17 4.59
N GLU A 130 6.93 18.48 5.62
CA GLU A 130 8.30 18.97 5.45
C GLU A 130 9.19 17.91 4.80
N ARG A 131 9.15 16.66 5.28
CA ARG A 131 9.91 15.51 4.71
C ARG A 131 9.64 15.27 3.23
N VAL A 132 8.40 15.51 2.78
CA VAL A 132 8.03 15.37 1.36
C VAL A 132 8.16 16.68 0.57
N GLY A 133 8.77 17.72 1.15
CA GLY A 133 9.02 19.02 0.49
C GLY A 133 7.77 19.83 0.25
N LEU A 134 6.76 19.74 1.12
CA LEU A 134 5.47 20.40 0.98
C LEU A 134 5.09 21.27 2.18
N SER A 135 6.07 21.79 2.97
CA SER A 135 5.82 22.65 4.13
C SER A 135 4.93 23.85 3.81
N ALA A 136 5.15 24.49 2.65
CA ALA A 136 4.36 25.66 2.21
C ALA A 136 2.99 25.30 1.64
N ARG A 137 2.70 24.01 1.44
CA ARG A 137 1.47 23.49 0.81
C ARG A 137 0.47 22.90 1.80
N GLY A 138 0.76 22.87 3.07
CA GLY A 138 -0.06 22.20 4.09
C GLY A 138 -1.53 22.65 4.12
N HIS A 139 -1.82 23.90 3.76
CA HIS A 139 -3.17 24.47 3.74
C HIS A 139 -3.90 24.33 2.39
N HIS A 140 -3.25 23.75 1.36
CA HIS A 140 -3.86 23.56 0.05
C HIS A 140 -4.77 22.33 0.05
N TYR A 141 -5.87 22.43 -0.68
CA TYR A 141 -6.74 21.30 -0.99
C TYR A 141 -6.19 20.49 -2.18
N PRO A 142 -6.58 19.19 -2.33
CA PRO A 142 -6.07 18.35 -3.39
C PRO A 142 -6.16 18.95 -4.80
N HIS A 143 -7.27 19.62 -5.12
CA HIS A 143 -7.47 20.27 -6.43
C HIS A 143 -6.51 21.46 -6.71
N GLN A 144 -5.81 21.96 -5.71
CA GLN A 144 -4.83 23.05 -5.79
C GLN A 144 -3.39 22.52 -5.92
N LEU A 145 -3.22 21.19 -5.88
CA LEU A 145 -1.92 20.52 -5.91
C LEU A 145 -1.72 19.84 -7.28
N SER A 146 -0.49 19.88 -7.79
CA SER A 146 -0.10 19.06 -8.93
C SER A 146 -0.18 17.56 -8.62
N GLY A 147 -0.23 16.69 -9.64
CA GLY A 147 -0.26 15.23 -9.43
C GLY A 147 0.92 14.72 -8.59
N GLY A 148 2.13 15.24 -8.84
CA GLY A 148 3.30 14.87 -8.03
C GLY A 148 3.23 15.37 -6.58
N GLU A 149 2.65 16.56 -6.33
CA GLU A 149 2.40 17.04 -4.97
C GLU A 149 1.33 16.21 -4.27
N GLN A 150 0.24 15.84 -4.96
CA GLN A 150 -0.80 14.98 -4.40
C GLN A 150 -0.24 13.60 -4.01
N GLN A 151 0.63 13.01 -4.85
CA GLN A 151 1.25 11.73 -4.54
C GLN A 151 2.20 11.83 -3.36
N ARG A 152 2.96 12.92 -3.22
CA ARG A 152 3.80 13.16 -2.05
C ARG A 152 2.96 13.33 -0.76
N VAL A 153 1.80 13.99 -0.83
CA VAL A 153 0.85 14.02 0.29
C VAL A 153 0.33 12.61 0.62
N ALA A 154 0.00 11.79 -0.40
CA ALA A 154 -0.46 10.43 -0.20
C ALA A 154 0.63 9.54 0.46
N LEU A 155 1.90 9.70 0.08
CA LEU A 155 3.04 9.04 0.74
C LEU A 155 3.18 9.49 2.20
N ALA A 156 3.13 10.80 2.46
CA ALA A 156 3.18 11.34 3.82
C ALA A 156 2.04 10.78 4.68
N ARG A 157 0.80 10.79 4.16
CA ARG A 157 -0.38 10.22 4.83
C ARG A 157 -0.19 8.74 5.18
N ALA A 158 0.33 7.96 4.23
CA ALA A 158 0.51 6.52 4.40
C ALA A 158 1.61 6.20 5.42
N LEU A 159 2.68 6.97 5.45
CA LEU A 159 3.87 6.68 6.29
C LEU A 159 3.88 7.41 7.64
N ALA A 160 3.06 8.46 7.82
CA ALA A 160 2.97 9.20 9.09
C ALA A 160 2.62 8.30 10.30
N PRO A 161 1.74 7.29 10.18
CA PRO A 161 1.50 6.34 11.27
C PRO A 161 2.67 5.41 11.60
N ARG A 162 3.73 5.39 10.76
CA ARG A 162 4.84 4.42 10.80
C ARG A 162 4.33 2.98 10.71
N PRO A 163 3.67 2.62 9.61
CA PRO A 163 3.12 1.28 9.45
C PRO A 163 4.23 0.23 9.41
N ALA A 164 3.92 -1.00 9.83
CA ALA A 164 4.81 -2.14 9.67
C ALA A 164 4.78 -2.69 8.23
N LEU A 165 3.70 -2.42 7.47
CA LEU A 165 3.51 -2.87 6.09
C LEU A 165 2.88 -1.76 5.26
N LEU A 166 3.53 -1.43 4.14
CA LEU A 166 3.05 -0.51 3.12
C LEU A 166 2.75 -1.27 1.83
N PHE A 167 1.54 -1.12 1.30
CA PHE A 167 1.20 -1.49 -0.06
C PHE A 167 1.24 -0.24 -0.95
N ALA A 168 1.89 -0.32 -2.09
CA ALA A 168 1.93 0.74 -3.09
C ALA A 168 1.48 0.18 -4.45
N ASP A 169 0.29 0.57 -4.90
CA ASP A 169 -0.30 0.10 -6.16
C ASP A 169 -0.07 1.16 -7.26
N GLU A 170 0.88 0.88 -8.18
CA GLU A 170 1.28 1.76 -9.29
C GLU A 170 1.53 3.22 -8.83
N PRO A 171 2.36 3.46 -7.79
CA PRO A 171 2.44 4.76 -7.12
C PRO A 171 2.92 5.92 -8.00
N THR A 172 3.45 5.63 -9.19
CA THR A 172 3.96 6.62 -10.15
C THR A 172 3.20 6.63 -11.48
N GLY A 173 2.19 5.76 -11.65
CA GLY A 173 1.55 5.50 -12.94
C GLY A 173 0.78 6.69 -13.54
N ASN A 174 0.38 7.69 -12.73
CA ASN A 174 -0.33 8.88 -13.19
C ASN A 174 0.56 10.14 -13.26
N LEU A 175 1.89 9.97 -13.17
CA LEU A 175 2.85 11.07 -13.14
C LEU A 175 3.65 11.14 -14.44
N ASP A 176 4.10 12.34 -14.80
CA ASP A 176 5.14 12.50 -15.80
C ASP A 176 6.47 11.91 -15.33
N ALA A 177 7.39 11.66 -16.26
CA ALA A 177 8.64 10.95 -15.97
C ALA A 177 9.50 11.61 -14.87
N ALA A 178 9.54 12.94 -14.82
CA ALA A 178 10.35 13.67 -13.83
C ALA A 178 9.74 13.53 -12.43
N ASN A 179 8.42 13.73 -12.29
CA ASN A 179 7.72 13.54 -11.03
C ASN A 179 7.70 12.07 -10.61
N ALA A 180 7.58 11.12 -11.55
CA ALA A 180 7.64 9.68 -11.28
C ALA A 180 8.96 9.29 -10.63
N ALA A 181 10.10 9.73 -11.20
CA ALA A 181 11.42 9.46 -10.64
C ALA A 181 11.59 10.04 -9.23
N LEU A 182 11.20 11.29 -9.02
CA LEU A 182 11.29 11.96 -7.72
C LEU A 182 10.42 11.28 -6.66
N VAL A 183 9.19 10.93 -6.99
CA VAL A 183 8.25 10.24 -6.07
C VAL A 183 8.73 8.83 -5.75
N ALA A 184 9.28 8.11 -6.74
CA ALA A 184 9.85 6.79 -6.53
C ALA A 184 11.05 6.84 -5.57
N GLU A 185 11.99 7.75 -5.79
CA GLU A 185 13.14 7.95 -4.90
C GLU A 185 12.69 8.24 -3.47
N LEU A 186 11.84 9.25 -3.32
CA LEU A 186 11.29 9.66 -2.02
C LEU A 186 10.57 8.50 -1.32
N MET A 187 9.78 7.69 -2.04
CA MET A 187 9.08 6.54 -1.46
C MET A 187 10.06 5.53 -0.86
N PHE A 188 11.11 5.15 -1.59
CA PHE A 188 12.09 4.19 -1.09
C PHE A 188 12.87 4.72 0.10
N ASP A 189 13.25 6.01 0.09
CA ASP A 189 13.94 6.66 1.20
C ASP A 189 13.06 6.69 2.47
N LEU A 190 11.79 7.05 2.32
CA LEU A 190 10.85 7.08 3.44
C LEU A 190 10.52 5.68 3.99
N VAL A 191 10.43 4.67 3.12
CA VAL A 191 10.28 3.26 3.51
C VAL A 191 11.50 2.80 4.30
N ALA A 192 12.71 3.06 3.81
CA ALA A 192 13.94 2.74 4.50
C ALA A 192 14.04 3.44 5.88
N MET A 193 13.68 4.73 5.93
CA MET A 193 13.68 5.51 7.17
C MET A 193 12.68 4.98 8.22
N THR A 194 11.52 4.49 7.78
CA THR A 194 10.48 3.98 8.70
C THR A 194 10.68 2.52 9.08
N GLY A 195 11.44 1.75 8.30
CA GLY A 195 11.61 0.31 8.47
C GLY A 195 10.38 -0.51 8.07
N ALA A 196 9.42 0.09 7.35
CA ALA A 196 8.24 -0.60 6.87
C ALA A 196 8.61 -1.67 5.83
N ALA A 197 7.95 -2.83 5.89
CA ALA A 197 7.93 -3.73 4.75
C ALA A 197 7.13 -3.10 3.60
N LEU A 198 7.55 -3.32 2.35
CA LEU A 198 6.91 -2.76 1.16
C LEU A 198 6.47 -3.86 0.20
N VAL A 199 5.20 -3.80 -0.20
CA VAL A 199 4.68 -4.53 -1.37
C VAL A 199 4.38 -3.51 -2.46
N LEU A 200 5.22 -3.48 -3.48
CA LEU A 200 5.15 -2.54 -4.60
C LEU A 200 4.58 -3.22 -5.84
N VAL A 201 3.41 -2.80 -6.28
CA VAL A 201 2.88 -3.19 -7.60
C VAL A 201 3.37 -2.18 -8.63
N THR A 202 4.00 -2.68 -9.66
CA THR A 202 4.42 -1.86 -10.80
C THR A 202 4.59 -2.69 -12.06
N HIS A 203 4.44 -2.04 -13.22
CA HIS A 203 4.84 -2.57 -14.52
C HIS A 203 6.20 -2.00 -14.98
N ASP A 204 6.77 -1.05 -14.24
CA ASP A 204 8.10 -0.50 -14.48
C ASP A 204 9.17 -1.42 -13.90
N GLU A 205 9.97 -2.05 -14.77
CA GLU A 205 11.03 -2.97 -14.36
C GLU A 205 12.18 -2.26 -13.63
N ALA A 206 12.48 -1.00 -13.96
CA ALA A 206 13.50 -0.23 -13.27
C ALA A 206 13.07 0.08 -11.82
N LEU A 207 11.79 0.39 -11.62
CA LEU A 207 11.24 0.58 -10.29
C LEU A 207 11.20 -0.74 -9.51
N ALA A 208 10.81 -1.83 -10.15
CA ALA A 208 10.79 -3.17 -9.54
C ALA A 208 12.17 -3.65 -9.11
N ALA A 209 13.21 -3.32 -9.87
CA ALA A 209 14.61 -3.68 -9.57
C ALA A 209 15.16 -3.00 -8.29
N ARG A 210 14.47 -2.00 -7.74
CA ARG A 210 14.81 -1.35 -6.47
C ARG A 210 14.31 -2.12 -5.23
N ALA A 211 13.43 -3.10 -5.43
CA ALA A 211 12.98 -4.00 -4.37
C ALA A 211 14.02 -5.10 -4.11
N ASP A 212 13.93 -5.76 -2.96
CA ASP A 212 14.86 -6.84 -2.59
C ASP A 212 14.62 -8.10 -3.44
N ARG A 213 13.38 -8.30 -3.89
CA ARG A 213 13.00 -9.33 -4.88
C ARG A 213 11.72 -8.96 -5.62
N ALA A 214 11.49 -9.61 -6.76
CA ALA A 214 10.27 -9.50 -7.52
C ALA A 214 9.48 -10.82 -7.52
N VAL A 215 8.16 -10.71 -7.40
CA VAL A 215 7.20 -11.80 -7.61
C VAL A 215 6.44 -11.51 -8.90
N ARG A 216 6.56 -12.40 -9.88
CA ARG A 216 5.88 -12.25 -11.16
C ARG A 216 4.50 -12.88 -11.12
N LEU A 217 3.46 -12.07 -11.38
CA LEU A 217 2.09 -12.54 -11.53
C LEU A 217 1.74 -12.69 -13.01
N ARG A 218 1.20 -13.86 -13.36
CA ARG A 218 0.61 -14.11 -14.67
C ARG A 218 -0.63 -14.97 -14.53
N ASP A 219 -1.74 -14.55 -15.12
CA ASP A 219 -3.02 -15.27 -15.13
C ASP A 219 -3.47 -15.73 -13.73
N GLY A 220 -3.29 -14.87 -12.73
CA GLY A 220 -3.66 -15.14 -11.34
C GLY A 220 -2.73 -16.10 -10.60
N ARG A 221 -1.55 -16.43 -11.13
CA ARG A 221 -0.55 -17.31 -10.52
C ARG A 221 0.80 -16.62 -10.36
N VAL A 222 1.60 -17.07 -9.40
CA VAL A 222 3.02 -16.74 -9.35
C VAL A 222 3.70 -17.49 -10.49
N ALA A 223 4.32 -16.76 -11.41
CA ALA A 223 5.15 -17.35 -12.46
C ALA A 223 6.51 -17.76 -11.87
N ALA A 224 7.00 -18.91 -12.30
CA ALA A 224 8.32 -19.41 -11.93
C ALA A 224 9.45 -18.55 -12.52
#